data_f282af97a30faf4ee153e3545c791840
#
_entry.id   f282af97a30faf4ee153e3545c791840
#
_cell.length_a   1.000
_cell.length_b   1.000
_cell.length_c   1.000
_cell.angle_alpha   90.00
_cell.angle_beta   90.00
_cell.angle_gamma   90.00
#
_symmetry.space_group_name_H-M   'P 1'
#
loop_
_entity.id
_entity.type
_entity.pdbx_description
1 polymer ?
#
loop_
_entity_poly.entity_id
_entity_poly.type
_entity_poly.pdbx_seq_one_letter_code
_entity_poly.pdbx_strand_id
1 'polypeptide(L)'
;MHFLLSNCKYWLEEYHFDGFRFDGVTSMLYYSHGLGEAFCNYGDYFNGHQDDNAICYLTLANELIHEVNPKAITIAEEVSGMPGLAAKVEDGGYGFDYRMAMNIPDYWIKTIKEKIDEDWKPSSMFWEVTNRRQDEKTISYAESHDQALVGDKTIIFRLIDADMYWHMQKGDENYIVHRGVALHKMIRLLTASTINGGYLNFMGNEIGQLREWDEKR
;
A
#
# COMPACT_ATOMS: atom_id res chain seq x y z
N MET A 1 -21.16 6.12 14.72
CA MET A 1 -20.49 7.37 14.29
C MET A 1 -19.68 8.02 15.42
N HIS A 2 -20.28 8.63 16.47
CA HIS A 2 -19.55 9.35 17.51
C HIS A 2 -18.39 8.59 18.15
N PHE A 3 -18.54 7.31 18.45
CA PHE A 3 -17.46 6.49 19.02
C PHE A 3 -16.22 6.47 18.13
N LEU A 4 -16.40 6.23 16.84
CA LEU A 4 -15.28 6.14 15.89
C LEU A 4 -14.59 7.50 15.65
N LEU A 5 -15.39 8.58 15.54
CA LEU A 5 -14.84 9.94 15.42
C LEU A 5 -14.09 10.36 16.70
N SER A 6 -14.64 10.07 17.87
CA SER A 6 -13.97 10.32 19.15
C SER A 6 -12.67 9.53 19.27
N ASN A 7 -12.60 8.33 18.71
CA ASN A 7 -11.38 7.53 18.67
C ASN A 7 -10.29 8.21 17.83
N CYS A 8 -10.61 8.71 16.65
CA CYS A 8 -9.65 9.47 15.83
C CYS A 8 -9.12 10.69 16.61
N LYS A 9 -10.01 11.47 17.21
CA LYS A 9 -9.63 12.64 18.02
C LYS A 9 -8.72 12.24 19.20
N TYR A 10 -9.07 11.18 19.93
CA TYR A 10 -8.34 10.69 21.09
C TYR A 10 -6.89 10.36 20.77
N TRP A 11 -6.62 9.63 19.68
CA TRP A 11 -5.26 9.29 19.29
C TRP A 11 -4.43 10.50 18.86
N LEU A 12 -5.05 11.51 18.25
CA LEU A 12 -4.36 12.75 17.87
C LEU A 12 -4.04 13.63 19.10
N GLU A 13 -5.01 13.83 20.00
CA GLU A 13 -4.86 14.75 21.12
C GLU A 13 -4.05 14.15 22.28
N GLU A 14 -4.33 12.89 22.66
CA GLU A 14 -3.70 12.26 23.82
C GLU A 14 -2.37 11.59 23.51
N TYR A 15 -2.22 11.01 22.30
CA TYR A 15 -1.03 10.28 21.91
C TYR A 15 -0.20 11.00 20.85
N HIS A 16 -0.67 12.15 20.36
CA HIS A 16 0.03 12.99 19.38
C HIS A 16 0.42 12.26 18.11
N PHE A 17 -0.47 11.42 17.59
CA PHE A 17 -0.26 10.75 16.30
C PHE A 17 -0.27 11.76 15.16
N ASP A 18 0.52 11.49 14.12
CA ASP A 18 0.65 12.35 12.94
C ASP A 18 -0.33 12.00 11.83
N GLY A 19 -1.21 11.03 12.04
CA GLY A 19 -2.22 10.63 11.08
C GLY A 19 -2.64 9.17 11.19
N PHE A 20 -3.39 8.70 10.17
CA PHE A 20 -3.95 7.36 10.16
C PHE A 20 -3.85 6.70 8.78
N ARG A 21 -3.58 5.40 8.76
CA ARG A 21 -3.98 4.52 7.68
C ARG A 21 -5.31 3.89 8.03
N PHE A 22 -6.28 4.03 7.14
CA PHE A 22 -7.56 3.35 7.22
C PHE A 22 -7.45 2.03 6.48
N ASP A 23 -7.59 0.94 7.22
CA ASP A 23 -7.49 -0.43 6.75
C ASP A 23 -8.81 -0.87 6.10
N GLY A 24 -8.73 -1.66 5.02
CA GLY A 24 -9.89 -2.31 4.41
C GLY A 24 -10.98 -1.34 3.93
N VAL A 25 -10.63 -0.15 3.45
CA VAL A 25 -11.61 0.87 3.02
C VAL A 25 -12.54 0.34 1.92
N THR A 26 -12.05 -0.51 1.00
CA THR A 26 -12.91 -1.15 0.00
C THR A 26 -14.09 -1.89 0.64
N SER A 27 -13.84 -2.66 1.70
CA SER A 27 -14.89 -3.40 2.38
C SER A 27 -15.87 -2.52 3.18
N MET A 28 -15.49 -1.27 3.45
CA MET A 28 -16.38 -0.28 4.05
C MET A 28 -17.26 0.40 3.01
N LEU A 29 -16.70 0.70 1.82
CA LEU A 29 -17.37 1.49 0.79
C LEU A 29 -18.58 0.80 0.15
N TYR A 30 -18.64 -0.55 0.18
CA TYR A 30 -19.66 -1.31 -0.54
C TYR A 30 -20.36 -2.31 0.36
N TYR A 31 -21.67 -2.47 0.17
CA TYR A 31 -22.46 -3.49 0.88
C TYR A 31 -22.00 -4.93 0.56
N SER A 32 -21.44 -5.15 -0.63
CA SER A 32 -20.80 -6.41 -1.04
C SER A 32 -19.41 -6.60 -0.44
N HIS A 33 -18.87 -5.60 0.28
CA HIS A 33 -17.47 -5.54 0.72
C HIS A 33 -16.46 -5.58 -0.44
N GLY A 34 -16.88 -5.21 -1.65
CA GLY A 34 -16.07 -5.29 -2.87
C GLY A 34 -15.89 -6.72 -3.41
N LEU A 35 -16.62 -7.69 -2.86
CA LEU A 35 -16.49 -9.08 -3.27
C LEU A 35 -17.42 -9.40 -4.46
N GLY A 36 -16.86 -10.05 -5.49
CA GLY A 36 -17.62 -10.47 -6.66
C GLY A 36 -18.07 -9.32 -7.57
N GLU A 37 -17.59 -8.12 -7.37
CA GLU A 37 -17.86 -6.96 -8.22
C GLU A 37 -16.68 -6.65 -9.14
N ALA A 38 -16.99 -6.20 -10.36
CA ALA A 38 -15.99 -5.68 -11.29
C ALA A 38 -16.25 -4.19 -11.53
N PHE A 39 -15.23 -3.38 -11.33
CA PHE A 39 -15.28 -1.93 -11.53
C PHE A 39 -14.66 -1.61 -12.89
N CYS A 40 -15.45 -1.74 -13.96
CA CYS A 40 -14.98 -1.60 -15.33
C CYS A 40 -15.25 -0.22 -15.94
N ASN A 41 -16.20 0.53 -15.38
CA ASN A 41 -16.58 1.86 -15.81
C ASN A 41 -17.04 2.73 -14.63
N TYR A 42 -17.18 4.03 -14.87
CA TYR A 42 -17.55 4.99 -13.83
C TYR A 42 -18.90 4.70 -13.15
N GLY A 43 -19.86 4.15 -13.90
CA GLY A 43 -21.18 3.82 -13.36
C GLY A 43 -21.14 2.71 -12.31
N ASP A 44 -20.13 1.83 -12.35
CA ASP A 44 -20.01 0.72 -11.40
C ASP A 44 -19.71 1.21 -9.97
N TYR A 45 -19.07 2.37 -9.85
CA TYR A 45 -18.80 3.00 -8.55
C TYR A 45 -19.99 3.71 -7.93
N PHE A 46 -21.06 3.98 -8.71
CA PHE A 46 -22.19 4.80 -8.30
C PHE A 46 -23.54 4.17 -8.64
N ASN A 47 -23.62 2.85 -8.55
CA ASN A 47 -24.78 2.04 -8.93
C ASN A 47 -25.78 1.77 -7.77
N GLY A 48 -25.57 2.39 -6.60
CA GLY A 48 -26.40 2.20 -5.42
C GLY A 48 -25.96 1.06 -4.51
N HIS A 49 -24.82 0.42 -4.78
CA HIS A 49 -24.21 -0.61 -3.93
C HIS A 49 -23.26 -0.03 -2.87
N GLN A 50 -23.06 1.28 -2.86
CA GLN A 50 -22.21 1.96 -1.88
C GLN A 50 -22.92 2.05 -0.52
N ASP A 51 -22.15 1.93 0.55
CA ASP A 51 -22.64 2.20 1.91
C ASP A 51 -22.47 3.70 2.23
N ASP A 52 -23.55 4.45 2.09
CA ASP A 52 -23.59 5.89 2.37
C ASP A 52 -23.19 6.21 3.81
N ASN A 53 -23.45 5.33 4.78
CA ASN A 53 -23.06 5.55 6.16
C ASN A 53 -21.54 5.42 6.34
N ALA A 54 -20.92 4.47 5.67
CA ALA A 54 -19.47 4.32 5.69
C ALA A 54 -18.79 5.49 4.98
N ILE A 55 -19.30 5.91 3.82
CA ILE A 55 -18.81 7.10 3.10
C ILE A 55 -18.91 8.34 3.99
N CYS A 56 -20.05 8.55 4.62
CA CYS A 56 -20.26 9.66 5.56
C CYS A 56 -19.27 9.62 6.73
N TYR A 57 -19.04 8.43 7.31
CA TYR A 57 -18.04 8.26 8.35
C TYR A 57 -16.63 8.61 7.89
N LEU A 58 -16.19 8.08 6.74
CA LEU A 58 -14.85 8.31 6.22
C LEU A 58 -14.61 9.80 5.92
N THR A 59 -15.59 10.47 5.30
CA THR A 59 -15.53 11.90 5.03
C THR A 59 -15.42 12.73 6.31
N LEU A 60 -16.30 12.48 7.27
CA LEU A 60 -16.28 13.18 8.57
C LEU A 60 -15.01 12.88 9.38
N ALA A 61 -14.46 11.67 9.29
CA ALA A 61 -13.21 11.32 9.95
C ALA A 61 -12.05 12.13 9.38
N ASN A 62 -11.94 12.24 8.05
CA ASN A 62 -10.93 13.05 7.40
C ASN A 62 -11.04 14.54 7.78
N GLU A 63 -12.26 15.11 7.75
CA GLU A 63 -12.49 16.50 8.17
C GLU A 63 -12.10 16.72 9.63
N LEU A 64 -12.54 15.85 10.54
CA LEU A 64 -12.22 15.94 11.98
C LEU A 64 -10.71 15.83 12.23
N ILE A 65 -10.03 14.89 11.56
CA ILE A 65 -8.59 14.69 11.72
C ILE A 65 -7.82 15.96 11.34
N HIS A 66 -8.17 16.57 10.21
CA HIS A 66 -7.52 17.80 9.73
C HIS A 66 -7.95 19.04 10.53
N GLU A 67 -9.15 19.07 11.11
CA GLU A 67 -9.57 20.13 12.04
C GLU A 67 -8.75 20.07 13.34
N VAL A 68 -8.56 18.88 13.91
CA VAL A 68 -7.78 18.67 15.14
C VAL A 68 -6.29 18.89 14.90
N ASN A 69 -5.75 18.37 13.80
CA ASN A 69 -4.35 18.55 13.41
C ASN A 69 -4.24 18.76 11.89
N PRO A 70 -4.11 20.01 11.41
CA PRO A 70 -4.01 20.32 9.99
C PRO A 70 -2.76 19.73 9.29
N LYS A 71 -1.81 19.19 10.05
CA LYS A 71 -0.62 18.52 9.52
C LYS A 71 -0.72 17.00 9.54
N ALA A 72 -1.78 16.46 10.14
CA ALA A 72 -2.02 15.03 10.11
C ALA A 72 -2.24 14.55 8.68
N ILE A 73 -1.88 13.30 8.41
CA ILE A 73 -2.11 12.68 7.11
C ILE A 73 -3.09 11.52 7.23
N THR A 74 -3.92 11.35 6.21
CA THR A 74 -4.85 10.23 6.12
C THR A 74 -4.59 9.42 4.86
N ILE A 75 -4.51 8.10 5.01
CA ILE A 75 -4.15 7.16 3.95
C ILE A 75 -5.23 6.10 3.87
N ALA A 76 -5.82 5.92 2.69
CA ALA A 76 -6.80 4.86 2.46
C ALA A 76 -6.15 3.61 1.86
N GLU A 77 -6.38 2.47 2.47
CA GLU A 77 -6.16 1.19 1.84
C GLU A 77 -7.41 0.80 1.05
N GLU A 78 -7.37 1.00 -0.26
CA GLU A 78 -8.53 0.82 -1.12
C GLU A 78 -8.10 0.29 -2.49
N VAL A 79 -8.69 -0.81 -2.94
CA VAL A 79 -8.30 -1.57 -4.12
C VAL A 79 -9.29 -1.47 -5.29
N SER A 80 -10.53 -1.02 -5.04
CA SER A 80 -11.54 -0.93 -6.12
C SER A 80 -11.24 0.19 -7.12
N GLY A 81 -10.48 1.20 -6.69
CA GLY A 81 -10.21 2.39 -7.49
C GLY A 81 -11.32 3.45 -7.41
N MET A 82 -12.07 3.51 -6.29
CA MET A 82 -13.14 4.49 -6.07
C MET A 82 -12.68 5.90 -6.43
N PRO A 83 -13.35 6.58 -7.40
CA PRO A 83 -13.01 7.94 -7.79
C PRO A 83 -13.18 8.95 -6.66
N GLY A 84 -12.26 9.92 -6.57
CA GLY A 84 -12.34 10.99 -5.58
C GLY A 84 -11.97 10.58 -4.15
N LEU A 85 -11.48 9.36 -3.93
CA LEU A 85 -11.15 8.91 -2.58
C LEU A 85 -10.10 9.82 -1.92
N ALA A 86 -9.02 10.13 -2.62
CA ALA A 86 -7.97 11.03 -2.16
C ALA A 86 -8.08 12.43 -2.81
N ALA A 87 -9.30 12.91 -2.94
CA ALA A 87 -9.63 14.28 -3.32
C ALA A 87 -10.27 15.02 -2.15
N LYS A 88 -10.18 16.33 -2.16
CA LYS A 88 -10.76 17.17 -1.11
C LYS A 88 -12.28 17.08 -1.08
N VAL A 89 -12.85 17.22 0.11
CA VAL A 89 -14.32 17.21 0.31
C VAL A 89 -14.98 18.35 -0.45
N GLU A 90 -14.36 19.53 -0.50
CA GLU A 90 -14.86 20.69 -1.24
C GLU A 90 -14.93 20.46 -2.76
N ASP A 91 -14.12 19.53 -3.28
CA ASP A 91 -14.10 19.11 -4.70
C ASP A 91 -14.99 17.87 -4.94
N GLY A 92 -15.77 17.45 -3.95
CA GLY A 92 -16.65 16.27 -4.01
C GLY A 92 -15.94 14.95 -3.71
N GLY A 93 -14.74 14.98 -3.15
CA GLY A 93 -14.00 13.80 -2.71
C GLY A 93 -14.30 13.38 -1.27
N TYR A 94 -13.59 12.36 -0.79
CA TYR A 94 -13.77 11.81 0.58
C TYR A 94 -12.74 12.34 1.58
N GLY A 95 -11.81 13.19 1.14
CA GLY A 95 -10.90 13.94 1.99
C GLY A 95 -9.64 13.22 2.43
N PHE A 96 -9.35 12.03 1.91
CA PHE A 96 -8.05 11.38 2.16
C PHE A 96 -6.92 12.15 1.47
N ASP A 97 -5.75 12.18 2.10
CA ASP A 97 -4.54 12.77 1.50
C ASP A 97 -3.90 11.82 0.50
N TYR A 98 -3.96 10.51 0.77
CA TYR A 98 -3.30 9.49 -0.02
C TYR A 98 -4.14 8.22 -0.15
N ARG A 99 -3.92 7.52 -1.27
CA ARG A 99 -4.35 6.13 -1.47
C ARG A 99 -3.12 5.22 -1.50
N MET A 100 -3.21 4.00 -0.99
CA MET A 100 -2.17 3.00 -1.17
C MET A 100 -2.14 2.47 -2.61
N ALA A 101 -0.96 2.41 -3.21
CA ALA A 101 -0.78 1.90 -4.58
C ALA A 101 -0.65 0.36 -4.55
N MET A 102 -1.78 -0.31 -4.30
CA MET A 102 -1.83 -1.77 -4.05
C MET A 102 -1.47 -2.63 -5.27
N ASN A 103 -1.57 -2.09 -6.49
CA ASN A 103 -1.14 -2.77 -7.70
C ASN A 103 0.37 -3.03 -7.75
N ILE A 104 1.18 -2.19 -7.12
CA ILE A 104 2.66 -2.27 -7.19
C ILE A 104 3.20 -3.53 -6.51
N PRO A 105 2.91 -3.83 -5.23
CA PRO A 105 3.38 -5.06 -4.60
C PRO A 105 2.86 -6.32 -5.29
N ASP A 106 1.62 -6.34 -5.74
CA ASP A 106 1.05 -7.47 -6.49
C ASP A 106 1.80 -7.73 -7.79
N TYR A 107 2.13 -6.66 -8.52
CA TYR A 107 2.95 -6.75 -9.73
C TYR A 107 4.33 -7.34 -9.45
N TRP A 108 5.03 -6.87 -8.40
CA TRP A 108 6.35 -7.38 -8.07
C TRP A 108 6.32 -8.84 -7.67
N ILE A 109 5.38 -9.24 -6.81
CA ILE A 109 5.23 -10.63 -6.38
C ILE A 109 4.91 -11.54 -7.57
N LYS A 110 3.98 -11.13 -8.43
CA LYS A 110 3.62 -11.88 -9.64
C LYS A 110 4.80 -12.01 -10.58
N THR A 111 5.55 -10.94 -10.81
CA THR A 111 6.72 -10.93 -11.67
C THR A 111 7.81 -11.89 -11.15
N ILE A 112 8.10 -11.85 -9.85
CA ILE A 112 9.08 -12.75 -9.22
C ILE A 112 8.66 -14.22 -9.29
N LYS A 113 7.37 -14.50 -9.12
CA LYS A 113 6.85 -15.89 -9.12
C LYS A 113 6.73 -16.51 -10.51
N GLU A 114 6.37 -15.72 -11.50
CA GLU A 114 5.92 -16.23 -12.80
C GLU A 114 6.92 -16.00 -13.93
N LYS A 115 7.94 -15.18 -13.74
CA LYS A 115 8.88 -14.79 -14.82
C LYS A 115 10.32 -15.04 -14.43
N ILE A 116 11.11 -15.54 -15.38
CA ILE A 116 12.57 -15.52 -15.29
C ILE A 116 13.07 -14.09 -15.55
N ASP A 117 14.28 -13.77 -15.11
CA ASP A 117 14.83 -12.39 -15.15
C ASP A 117 14.86 -11.79 -16.55
N GLU A 118 15.16 -12.61 -17.55
CA GLU A 118 15.26 -12.23 -18.96
C GLU A 118 13.91 -11.76 -19.53
N ASP A 119 12.80 -12.18 -18.92
CA ASP A 119 11.44 -11.80 -19.32
C ASP A 119 10.93 -10.54 -18.62
N TRP A 120 11.74 -9.95 -17.76
CA TRP A 120 11.37 -8.70 -17.07
C TRP A 120 11.52 -7.52 -18.03
N LYS A 121 10.38 -6.96 -18.44
CA LYS A 121 10.33 -5.86 -19.42
C LYS A 121 10.32 -4.50 -18.72
N PRO A 122 11.35 -3.65 -18.91
CA PRO A 122 11.40 -2.32 -18.28
C PRO A 122 10.17 -1.46 -18.55
N SER A 123 9.59 -1.54 -19.76
CA SER A 123 8.37 -0.81 -20.10
C SER A 123 7.17 -1.23 -19.27
N SER A 124 7.01 -2.54 -19.00
CA SER A 124 5.94 -3.05 -18.14
C SER A 124 6.15 -2.65 -16.67
N MET A 125 7.40 -2.71 -16.19
CA MET A 125 7.75 -2.25 -14.85
C MET A 125 7.39 -0.77 -14.67
N PHE A 126 7.85 0.07 -15.60
CA PHE A 126 7.58 1.52 -15.54
C PHE A 126 6.08 1.82 -15.60
N TRP A 127 5.36 1.16 -16.51
CA TRP A 127 3.91 1.29 -16.59
C TRP A 127 3.24 0.98 -15.25
N GLU A 128 3.57 -0.15 -14.66
CA GLU A 128 2.89 -0.63 -13.45
C GLU A 128 3.14 0.27 -12.23
N VAL A 129 4.39 0.70 -12.02
CA VAL A 129 4.72 1.60 -10.91
C VAL A 129 4.25 3.04 -11.10
N THR A 130 3.81 3.41 -12.32
CA THR A 130 3.25 4.72 -12.64
C THR A 130 1.76 4.69 -12.97
N ASN A 131 1.15 3.51 -13.03
CA ASN A 131 -0.28 3.33 -13.31
C ASN A 131 -1.12 3.72 -12.09
N ARG A 132 -1.57 4.96 -12.09
CA ARG A 132 -2.37 5.56 -11.01
C ARG A 132 -3.22 6.71 -11.56
N ARG A 133 -4.21 7.14 -10.76
CA ARG A 133 -4.97 8.33 -11.07
C ARG A 133 -4.07 9.57 -11.03
N GLN A 134 -4.28 10.49 -11.98
CA GLN A 134 -3.51 11.73 -12.09
C GLN A 134 -3.89 12.76 -11.03
N ASP A 135 -5.13 12.71 -10.57
CA ASP A 135 -5.78 13.62 -9.64
C ASP A 135 -5.61 13.23 -8.16
N GLU A 136 -4.99 12.08 -7.88
CA GLU A 136 -4.78 11.58 -6.53
C GLU A 136 -3.30 11.36 -6.23
N LYS A 137 -2.92 11.54 -4.95
CA LYS A 137 -1.61 11.16 -4.45
C LYS A 137 -1.63 9.74 -3.91
N THR A 138 -0.54 9.00 -4.11
CA THR A 138 -0.43 7.62 -3.67
C THR A 138 0.78 7.40 -2.75
N ILE A 139 0.64 6.43 -1.85
CA ILE A 139 1.76 5.82 -1.14
C ILE A 139 2.19 4.60 -1.93
N SER A 140 3.35 4.69 -2.57
CA SER A 140 3.95 3.58 -3.33
C SER A 140 4.77 2.69 -2.41
N TYR A 141 4.76 1.39 -2.65
CA TYR A 141 5.53 0.42 -1.86
C TYR A 141 5.77 -0.86 -2.65
N ALA A 142 6.87 -1.54 -2.37
CA ALA A 142 7.17 -2.83 -2.99
C ALA A 142 6.53 -3.98 -2.21
N GLU A 143 6.50 -3.88 -0.88
CA GLU A 143 5.83 -4.80 0.02
C GLU A 143 5.46 -4.11 1.34
N SER A 144 4.47 -4.67 2.04
CA SER A 144 4.07 -4.33 3.39
C SER A 144 4.02 -5.59 4.27
N HIS A 145 3.46 -5.47 5.47
CA HIS A 145 3.18 -6.64 6.33
C HIS A 145 2.24 -7.65 5.65
N ASP A 146 1.33 -7.22 4.78
CA ASP A 146 0.42 -8.11 4.08
C ASP A 146 1.17 -9.11 3.19
N GLN A 147 2.13 -8.63 2.41
CA GLN A 147 2.92 -9.49 1.55
C GLN A 147 3.96 -10.29 2.34
N ALA A 148 4.54 -9.69 3.38
CA ALA A 148 5.62 -10.27 4.15
C ALA A 148 5.15 -11.32 5.16
N LEU A 149 4.00 -11.09 5.82
CA LEU A 149 3.48 -11.95 6.88
C LEU A 149 2.29 -12.78 6.42
N VAL A 150 1.25 -12.14 5.87
CA VAL A 150 0.05 -12.84 5.40
C VAL A 150 0.30 -13.58 4.10
N GLY A 151 1.09 -12.98 3.22
CA GLY A 151 1.47 -13.55 1.92
C GLY A 151 2.63 -14.54 1.94
N ASP A 152 3.11 -14.96 3.13
CA ASP A 152 4.08 -16.05 3.34
C ASP A 152 5.56 -15.66 3.31
N LYS A 153 6.02 -14.76 2.41
CA LYS A 153 7.46 -14.44 2.28
C LYS A 153 7.69 -12.99 1.86
N THR A 154 8.73 -12.37 2.41
CA THR A 154 9.24 -11.08 1.93
C THR A 154 9.79 -11.20 0.50
N ILE A 155 9.89 -10.07 -0.21
CA ILE A 155 10.46 -10.04 -1.56
C ILE A 155 11.87 -10.61 -1.60
N ILE A 156 12.73 -10.26 -0.64
CA ILE A 156 14.11 -10.76 -0.61
C ILE A 156 14.14 -12.28 -0.42
N PHE A 157 13.25 -12.84 0.40
CA PHE A 157 13.11 -14.29 0.57
C PHE A 157 12.61 -14.97 -0.72
N ARG A 158 11.70 -14.34 -1.45
CA ARG A 158 11.24 -14.88 -2.76
C ARG A 158 12.33 -14.89 -3.80
N LEU A 159 13.26 -13.93 -3.76
CA LEU A 159 14.36 -13.80 -4.71
C LEU A 159 15.53 -14.76 -4.43
N ILE A 160 15.79 -15.08 -3.15
CA ILE A 160 16.98 -15.82 -2.72
C ILE A 160 16.62 -17.19 -2.15
N ASP A 161 15.46 -17.31 -1.49
CA ASP A 161 14.97 -18.52 -0.84
C ASP A 161 15.99 -19.09 0.19
N ALA A 162 16.21 -20.39 0.22
CA ALA A 162 17.00 -21.08 1.24
C ALA A 162 18.45 -20.57 1.38
N ASP A 163 19.04 -20.03 0.31
CA ASP A 163 20.40 -19.50 0.35
C ASP A 163 20.56 -18.29 1.30
N MET A 164 19.45 -17.62 1.67
CA MET A 164 19.47 -16.58 2.71
C MET A 164 20.03 -17.06 4.04
N TYR A 165 19.81 -18.29 4.40
CA TYR A 165 20.23 -18.83 5.71
C TYR A 165 21.75 -19.06 5.80
N TRP A 166 22.42 -19.24 4.64
CA TRP A 166 23.79 -19.72 4.63
C TRP A 166 24.78 -18.78 3.94
N HIS A 167 24.30 -17.95 3.01
CA HIS A 167 25.15 -17.20 2.09
C HIS A 167 24.99 -15.67 2.14
N MET A 168 24.33 -15.12 3.17
CA MET A 168 24.15 -13.65 3.35
C MET A 168 25.35 -12.98 4.03
N GLN A 169 26.46 -13.67 4.21
CA GLN A 169 27.66 -13.10 4.82
C GLN A 169 28.39 -12.19 3.83
N LYS A 170 28.96 -11.10 4.35
CA LYS A 170 29.77 -10.19 3.54
C LYS A 170 31.00 -10.93 2.99
N GLY A 171 31.15 -10.92 1.66
CA GLY A 171 32.25 -11.60 0.97
C GLY A 171 31.93 -13.02 0.50
N ASP A 172 30.72 -13.51 0.73
CA ASP A 172 30.25 -14.76 0.12
C ASP A 172 30.01 -14.50 -1.40
N GLU A 173 30.45 -15.43 -2.24
CA GLU A 173 30.37 -15.34 -3.69
C GLU A 173 29.14 -16.07 -4.28
N ASN A 174 28.13 -16.37 -3.47
CA ASN A 174 26.91 -17.04 -3.93
C ASN A 174 26.16 -16.20 -4.94
N TYR A 175 26.04 -16.70 -6.17
CA TYR A 175 25.41 -16.02 -7.30
C TYR A 175 23.92 -15.72 -7.04
N ILE A 176 23.17 -16.65 -6.43
CA ILE A 176 21.72 -16.50 -6.15
C ILE A 176 21.50 -15.32 -5.20
N VAL A 177 22.33 -15.23 -4.16
CA VAL A 177 22.26 -14.13 -3.19
C VAL A 177 22.61 -12.80 -3.86
N HIS A 178 23.69 -12.73 -4.62
CA HIS A 178 24.12 -11.51 -5.32
C HIS A 178 23.04 -11.03 -6.31
N ARG A 179 22.49 -11.96 -7.11
CA ARG A 179 21.37 -11.67 -8.00
C ARG A 179 20.14 -11.15 -7.23
N GLY A 180 19.72 -11.87 -6.19
CA GLY A 180 18.54 -11.52 -5.40
C GLY A 180 18.66 -10.15 -4.75
N VAL A 181 19.82 -9.83 -4.17
CA VAL A 181 20.11 -8.51 -3.59
C VAL A 181 20.08 -7.41 -4.65
N ALA A 182 20.65 -7.67 -5.84
CA ALA A 182 20.64 -6.70 -6.94
C ALA A 182 19.21 -6.41 -7.42
N LEU A 183 18.40 -7.45 -7.64
CA LEU A 183 16.99 -7.31 -8.02
C LEU A 183 16.16 -6.63 -6.94
N HIS A 184 16.36 -6.95 -5.66
CA HIS A 184 15.68 -6.31 -4.55
C HIS A 184 15.97 -4.80 -4.50
N LYS A 185 17.23 -4.40 -4.68
CA LYS A 185 17.61 -2.99 -4.77
C LYS A 185 16.96 -2.29 -5.96
N MET A 186 16.93 -2.95 -7.13
CA MET A 186 16.30 -2.41 -8.34
C MET A 186 14.79 -2.21 -8.14
N ILE A 187 14.08 -3.20 -7.60
CA ILE A 187 12.64 -3.11 -7.29
C ILE A 187 12.36 -1.91 -6.40
N ARG A 188 13.10 -1.78 -5.32
CA ARG A 188 12.94 -0.69 -4.36
C ARG A 188 13.27 0.67 -4.97
N LEU A 189 14.38 0.77 -5.71
CA LEU A 189 14.78 2.00 -6.38
C LEU A 189 13.72 2.45 -7.39
N LEU A 190 13.24 1.55 -8.24
CA LEU A 190 12.23 1.87 -9.24
C LEU A 190 10.92 2.31 -8.58
N THR A 191 10.47 1.59 -7.56
CA THR A 191 9.24 1.94 -6.82
C THR A 191 9.38 3.29 -6.12
N ALA A 192 10.51 3.56 -5.45
CA ALA A 192 10.74 4.80 -4.72
C ALA A 192 11.00 6.01 -5.63
N SER A 193 11.60 5.81 -6.82
CA SER A 193 11.92 6.91 -7.75
C SER A 193 10.72 7.39 -8.57
N THR A 194 9.62 6.64 -8.60
CA THR A 194 8.41 6.94 -9.40
C THR A 194 7.21 7.38 -8.58
N ILE A 195 7.41 7.75 -7.31
CA ILE A 195 6.34 8.20 -6.41
C ILE A 195 5.72 9.52 -6.87
N ASN A 196 4.44 9.74 -6.53
CA ASN A 196 3.76 11.03 -6.66
C ASN A 196 3.20 11.57 -5.33
N GLY A 197 3.52 10.89 -4.23
CA GLY A 197 3.06 11.24 -2.87
C GLY A 197 4.10 10.79 -1.85
N GLY A 198 3.99 9.55 -1.39
CA GLY A 198 4.87 8.98 -0.39
C GLY A 198 5.39 7.58 -0.76
N TYR A 199 6.35 7.12 0.04
CA TYR A 199 6.89 5.77 -0.05
C TYR A 199 6.79 5.06 1.30
N LEU A 200 6.21 3.86 1.31
CA LEU A 200 6.19 3.00 2.49
C LEU A 200 7.33 2.00 2.41
N ASN A 201 8.16 1.99 3.43
CA ASN A 201 9.15 0.96 3.65
C ASN A 201 8.71 0.06 4.80
N PHE A 202 8.50 -1.22 4.53
CA PHE A 202 8.26 -2.18 5.60
C PHE A 202 9.57 -2.46 6.33
N MET A 203 9.54 -2.38 7.66
CA MET A 203 10.73 -2.42 8.52
C MET A 203 11.64 -3.63 8.25
N GLY A 204 12.93 -3.39 8.14
CA GLY A 204 13.94 -4.40 7.86
C GLY A 204 14.19 -4.69 6.38
N ASN A 205 13.29 -4.29 5.49
CA ASN A 205 13.44 -4.56 4.05
C ASN A 205 14.62 -3.81 3.43
N GLU A 206 14.96 -2.64 3.98
CA GLU A 206 16.09 -1.83 3.53
C GLU A 206 17.45 -2.52 3.74
N ILE A 207 17.53 -3.47 4.65
CA ILE A 207 18.74 -4.23 4.96
C ILE A 207 18.64 -5.71 4.60
N GLY A 208 17.52 -6.13 3.98
CA GLY A 208 17.28 -7.55 3.68
C GLY A 208 17.20 -8.39 4.94
N GLN A 209 16.36 -7.99 5.89
CA GLN A 209 16.16 -8.69 7.17
C GLN A 209 15.98 -10.19 6.97
N LEU A 210 16.81 -11.00 7.64
CA LEU A 210 16.83 -12.46 7.51
C LEU A 210 15.78 -13.18 8.37
N ARG A 211 15.23 -12.48 9.38
CA ARG A 211 14.25 -13.06 10.29
C ARG A 211 12.86 -12.58 9.90
N GLU A 212 11.94 -13.51 9.94
CA GLU A 212 10.52 -13.14 9.92
C GLU A 212 10.22 -12.22 11.11
N TRP A 213 9.37 -11.25 10.88
CA TRP A 213 8.87 -10.42 11.95
C TRP A 213 8.02 -11.29 12.88
N ASP A 214 8.32 -11.28 14.17
CA ASP A 214 7.59 -12.03 15.18
C ASP A 214 7.09 -11.04 16.24
N GLU A 215 5.78 -10.86 16.33
CA GLU A 215 5.13 -9.97 17.31
C GLU A 215 5.45 -10.34 18.78
N LYS A 216 6.01 -11.51 19.01
CA LYS A 216 6.29 -12.02 20.37
C LYS A 216 7.73 -11.87 20.79
N ARG A 217 8.58 -11.21 20.00
CA ARG A 217 10.00 -11.04 20.30
C ARG A 217 10.42 -9.58 20.38
#